data_536dfc9f955d5be98cf1afbd50b94d49
#
_entry.id   536dfc9f955d5be98cf1afbd50b94d49
#
_cell.length_a   1.000
_cell.length_b   1.000
_cell.length_c   1.000
_cell.angle_alpha   90.00
_cell.angle_beta   90.00
_cell.angle_gamma   90.00
#
_symmetry.space_group_name_H-M   'P 1'
#
loop_
_entity.id
_entity.type
_entity.pdbx_description
1 polymer ?
#
loop_
_entity_poly.entity_id
_entity_poly.type
_entity_poly.pdbx_seq_one_letter_code
_entity_poly.pdbx_strand_id
1 'polypeptide(L)'
;MQYLGEVKIALASPPDGVVRLSDMEDTYRFPDKTVWQFEWTKVTDRYGEVYTQLTAADITELHRALVQLADDNRKLDEDAKKLRELSENVEAVAKEKELLAAKSAMHDSLAASITVTKQYLAGDLGEVDAGMVLQELSLIHI
;
A
#
# COMPACT_ATOMS: atom_id res chain seq x y z
N MET A 1 37.31 -27.32 -25.97
CA MET A 1 37.38 -27.33 -24.49
C MET A 1 38.04 -26.09 -23.91
N GLN A 2 39.01 -25.51 -24.58
CA GLN A 2 39.74 -24.33 -24.12
C GLN A 2 38.83 -23.09 -23.95
N TYR A 3 37.91 -22.83 -24.91
CA TYR A 3 37.02 -21.69 -24.92
C TYR A 3 36.03 -21.63 -23.75
N LEU A 4 35.48 -22.75 -23.29
CA LEU A 4 34.55 -22.78 -22.16
C LEU A 4 35.24 -22.42 -20.83
N GLY A 5 36.52 -22.82 -20.66
CA GLY A 5 37.33 -22.43 -19.51
C GLY A 5 37.62 -20.93 -19.50
N GLU A 6 37.91 -20.34 -20.65
CA GLU A 6 38.13 -18.90 -20.80
C GLU A 6 36.88 -18.07 -20.51
N VAL A 7 35.72 -18.50 -21.01
CA VAL A 7 34.43 -17.85 -20.70
C VAL A 7 34.15 -17.92 -19.21
N LYS A 8 34.34 -19.07 -18.57
CA LYS A 8 34.15 -19.23 -17.14
C LYS A 8 35.04 -18.31 -16.31
N ILE A 9 36.28 -18.13 -16.71
CA ILE A 9 37.24 -17.21 -16.07
C ILE A 9 36.83 -15.76 -16.31
N ALA A 10 36.42 -15.41 -17.52
CA ALA A 10 35.95 -14.08 -17.86
C ALA A 10 34.66 -13.69 -17.09
N LEU A 11 33.75 -14.64 -16.86
CA LEU A 11 32.57 -14.42 -16.06
C LEU A 11 32.84 -14.32 -14.55
N ALA A 12 33.88 -15.04 -14.06
CA ALA A 12 34.28 -14.95 -12.66
C ALA A 12 34.98 -13.62 -12.34
N SER A 13 35.70 -13.06 -13.33
CA SER A 13 36.34 -11.74 -13.24
C SER A 13 36.00 -10.93 -14.49
N PRO A 14 34.80 -10.32 -14.53
CA PRO A 14 34.34 -9.67 -15.74
C PRO A 14 35.28 -8.54 -16.18
N PRO A 15 35.47 -8.36 -17.51
CA PRO A 15 36.26 -7.26 -18.03
C PRO A 15 35.62 -5.91 -17.73
N ASP A 16 36.42 -4.84 -17.88
CA ASP A 16 36.00 -3.47 -17.62
C ASP A 16 34.68 -3.12 -18.33
N GLY A 17 33.73 -2.59 -17.57
CA GLY A 17 32.41 -2.19 -18.08
C GLY A 17 31.35 -3.30 -18.09
N VAL A 18 31.70 -4.55 -17.79
CA VAL A 18 30.74 -5.63 -17.58
C VAL A 18 30.41 -5.74 -16.10
N VAL A 19 29.14 -5.67 -15.75
CA VAL A 19 28.67 -5.68 -14.38
C VAL A 19 27.81 -6.92 -14.13
N ARG A 20 28.18 -7.74 -13.14
CA ARG A 20 27.33 -8.82 -12.66
C ARG A 20 26.14 -8.26 -11.90
N LEU A 21 24.94 -8.71 -12.25
CA LEU A 21 23.73 -8.32 -11.55
C LEU A 21 23.53 -9.21 -10.31
N SER A 22 23.25 -8.59 -9.17
CA SER A 22 23.10 -9.29 -7.89
C SER A 22 21.74 -9.94 -7.68
N ASP A 23 20.74 -9.48 -8.42
CA ASP A 23 19.34 -9.90 -8.35
C ASP A 23 19.03 -11.13 -9.21
N MET A 24 19.94 -11.50 -10.11
CA MET A 24 19.77 -12.64 -11.01
C MET A 24 21.07 -13.46 -11.10
N GLU A 25 20.95 -14.77 -10.96
CA GLU A 25 22.10 -15.69 -11.02
C GLU A 25 22.72 -15.69 -12.43
N ASP A 26 24.05 -15.67 -12.48
CA ASP A 26 24.86 -15.70 -13.72
C ASP A 26 24.40 -14.72 -14.82
N THR A 27 23.97 -13.54 -14.39
CA THR A 27 23.47 -12.48 -15.28
C THR A 27 24.40 -11.28 -15.25
N TYR A 28 24.72 -10.78 -16.44
CA TYR A 28 25.69 -9.71 -16.65
C TYR A 28 25.16 -8.62 -17.56
N ARG A 29 25.42 -7.37 -17.19
CA ARG A 29 25.16 -6.21 -18.03
C ARG A 29 26.43 -5.81 -18.74
N PHE A 30 26.34 -5.65 -20.07
CA PHE A 30 27.43 -5.22 -20.92
C PHE A 30 27.44 -3.69 -21.12
N PRO A 31 28.56 -3.10 -21.61
CA PRO A 31 28.68 -1.67 -21.83
C PRO A 31 27.68 -1.10 -22.83
N ASP A 32 27.21 -1.89 -23.79
CA ASP A 32 26.15 -1.54 -24.75
C ASP A 32 24.74 -1.57 -24.14
N LYS A 33 24.64 -1.78 -22.80
CA LYS A 33 23.42 -1.90 -22.01
C LYS A 33 22.59 -3.17 -22.27
N THR A 34 23.12 -4.12 -23.03
CA THR A 34 22.51 -5.45 -23.14
C THR A 34 22.71 -6.26 -21.85
N VAL A 35 21.77 -7.13 -21.57
CA VAL A 35 21.80 -8.02 -20.39
C VAL A 35 21.74 -9.44 -20.86
N TRP A 36 22.75 -10.22 -20.47
CA TRP A 36 22.90 -11.61 -20.86
C TRP A 36 22.92 -12.51 -19.64
N GLN A 37 22.19 -13.61 -19.73
CA GLN A 37 22.21 -14.69 -18.75
C GLN A 37 22.96 -15.88 -19.31
N PHE A 38 23.83 -16.46 -18.48
CA PHE A 38 24.65 -17.63 -18.83
C PHE A 38 24.21 -18.82 -17.98
N GLU A 39 23.98 -19.95 -18.62
CA GLU A 39 23.59 -21.19 -17.96
C GLU A 39 24.55 -22.32 -18.32
N TRP A 40 25.01 -23.02 -17.31
CA TRP A 40 25.91 -24.16 -17.43
C TRP A 40 25.15 -25.45 -17.14
N THR A 41 24.96 -26.28 -18.17
CA THR A 41 24.21 -27.54 -18.05
C THR A 41 25.10 -28.72 -18.41
N LYS A 42 25.00 -29.81 -17.65
CA LYS A 42 25.62 -31.09 -18.02
C LYS A 42 24.66 -31.87 -18.89
N VAL A 43 25.12 -32.25 -20.06
CA VAL A 43 24.35 -33.04 -21.03
C VAL A 43 25.06 -34.36 -21.24
N THR A 44 24.34 -35.45 -21.15
CA THR A 44 24.86 -36.80 -21.42
C THR A 44 24.40 -37.26 -22.80
N ASP A 45 25.32 -37.70 -23.61
CA ASP A 45 25.01 -38.24 -24.93
C ASP A 45 24.47 -39.68 -24.88
N ARG A 46 24.10 -40.21 -26.04
CA ARG A 46 23.59 -41.57 -26.19
C ARG A 46 24.63 -42.66 -25.85
N TYR A 47 25.90 -42.32 -25.75
CA TYR A 47 27.01 -43.21 -25.41
C TYR A 47 27.40 -43.12 -23.93
N GLY A 48 26.70 -42.26 -23.14
CA GLY A 48 26.99 -42.08 -21.73
C GLY A 48 28.07 -41.04 -21.42
N GLU A 49 28.60 -40.35 -22.44
CA GLU A 49 29.60 -39.30 -22.25
C GLU A 49 28.94 -38.00 -21.76
N VAL A 50 29.60 -37.34 -20.78
CA VAL A 50 29.08 -36.11 -20.15
C VAL A 50 29.78 -34.89 -20.74
N TYR A 51 28.99 -33.99 -21.28
CA TYR A 51 29.43 -32.71 -21.84
C TYR A 51 28.92 -31.56 -21.01
N THR A 52 29.71 -30.49 -20.94
CA THR A 52 29.24 -29.22 -20.36
C THR A 52 28.76 -28.31 -21.49
N GLN A 53 27.49 -27.97 -21.46
CA GLN A 53 26.90 -27.02 -22.38
C GLN A 53 26.80 -25.65 -21.71
N LEU A 54 27.23 -24.61 -22.42
CA LEU A 54 27.02 -23.23 -22.06
C LEU A 54 25.94 -22.65 -22.96
N THR A 55 24.87 -22.14 -22.35
CA THR A 55 23.82 -21.37 -23.03
C THR A 55 23.94 -19.91 -22.64
N ALA A 56 23.94 -19.04 -23.62
CA ALA A 56 23.89 -17.59 -23.41
C ALA A 56 22.59 -17.06 -23.99
N ALA A 57 21.80 -16.38 -23.19
CA ALA A 57 20.52 -15.79 -23.59
C ALA A 57 20.56 -14.27 -23.41
N ASP A 58 20.17 -13.55 -24.45
CA ASP A 58 19.90 -12.12 -24.35
C ASP A 58 18.57 -11.92 -23.65
N ILE A 59 18.60 -11.40 -22.43
CA ILE A 59 17.43 -11.12 -21.61
C ILE A 59 17.22 -9.63 -21.40
N THR A 60 17.75 -8.79 -22.28
CA THR A 60 17.70 -7.32 -22.15
C THR A 60 16.27 -6.82 -21.96
N GLU A 61 15.34 -7.26 -22.79
CA GLU A 61 13.94 -6.84 -22.70
C GLU A 61 13.24 -7.42 -21.47
N LEU A 62 13.52 -8.68 -21.14
CA LEU A 62 12.99 -9.31 -19.93
C LEU A 62 13.49 -8.58 -18.67
N HIS A 63 14.76 -8.29 -18.58
CA HIS A 63 15.33 -7.55 -17.47
C HIS A 63 14.73 -6.16 -17.34
N ARG A 64 14.55 -5.45 -18.46
CA ARG A 64 13.91 -4.13 -18.48
C ARG A 64 12.47 -4.20 -17.95
N ALA A 65 11.70 -5.22 -18.39
CA ALA A 65 10.34 -5.44 -17.93
C ALA A 65 10.28 -5.75 -16.42
N LEU A 66 11.20 -6.56 -15.91
CA LEU A 66 11.27 -6.89 -14.48
C LEU A 66 11.60 -5.66 -13.62
N VAL A 67 12.54 -4.81 -14.07
CA VAL A 67 12.87 -3.55 -13.38
C VAL A 67 11.66 -2.61 -13.36
N GLN A 68 10.97 -2.49 -14.49
CA GLN A 68 9.75 -1.66 -14.57
C GLN A 68 8.65 -2.20 -13.65
N LEU A 69 8.43 -3.51 -13.65
CA LEU A 69 7.44 -4.15 -12.78
C LEU A 69 7.75 -3.93 -11.29
N ALA A 70 9.02 -4.03 -10.91
CA ALA A 70 9.44 -3.76 -9.53
C ALA A 70 9.17 -2.29 -9.13
N ASP A 71 9.44 -1.33 -10.03
CA ASP A 71 9.15 0.08 -9.77
C ASP A 71 7.64 0.36 -9.68
N ASP A 72 6.86 -0.23 -10.57
CA ASP A 72 5.40 -0.11 -10.55
C ASP A 72 4.78 -0.72 -9.28
N ASN A 73 5.28 -1.87 -8.85
CA ASN A 73 4.85 -2.48 -7.58
C ASN A 73 5.17 -1.59 -6.38
N ARG A 74 6.36 -0.98 -6.35
CA ARG A 74 6.73 -0.04 -5.30
C ARG A 74 5.79 1.17 -5.26
N LYS A 75 5.47 1.75 -6.41
CA LYS A 75 4.52 2.87 -6.52
C LYS A 75 3.12 2.48 -6.05
N LEU A 76 2.64 1.30 -6.45
CA LEU A 76 1.35 0.78 -6.00
C LEU A 76 1.29 0.61 -4.47
N ASP A 77 2.36 0.12 -3.87
CA ASP A 77 2.45 -0.03 -2.41
C ASP A 77 2.43 1.33 -1.68
N GLU A 78 3.17 2.30 -2.20
CA GLU A 78 3.17 3.68 -1.71
C GLU A 78 1.77 4.32 -1.82
N ASP A 79 1.09 4.13 -2.96
CA ASP A 79 -0.25 4.68 -3.18
C ASP A 79 -1.31 3.99 -2.31
N ALA A 80 -1.20 2.66 -2.13
CA ALA A 80 -2.05 1.92 -1.20
C ALA A 80 -1.90 2.42 0.24
N LYS A 81 -0.67 2.73 0.66
CA LYS A 81 -0.40 3.31 1.97
C LYS A 81 -1.06 4.69 2.13
N LYS A 82 -0.89 5.58 1.15
CA LYS A 82 -1.52 6.91 1.15
C LYS A 82 -3.05 6.83 1.20
N LEU A 83 -3.64 5.91 0.42
CA LEU A 83 -5.09 5.69 0.44
C LEU A 83 -5.59 5.21 1.79
N ARG A 84 -4.84 4.34 2.47
CA ARG A 84 -5.17 3.88 3.81
C ARG A 84 -5.14 5.02 4.82
N GLU A 85 -4.09 5.83 4.81
CA GLU A 85 -3.95 7.01 5.67
C GLU A 85 -5.08 8.02 5.42
N LEU A 86 -5.44 8.25 4.16
CA LEU A 86 -6.56 9.13 3.79
C LEU A 86 -7.89 8.57 4.28
N SER A 87 -8.14 7.28 4.15
CA SER A 87 -9.36 6.62 4.63
C SER A 87 -9.51 6.73 6.15
N GLU A 88 -8.42 6.53 6.89
CA GLU A 88 -8.40 6.69 8.35
C GLU A 88 -8.72 8.15 8.76
N ASN A 89 -8.16 9.12 8.04
CA ASN A 89 -8.46 10.54 8.29
C ASN A 89 -9.91 10.90 7.99
N VAL A 90 -10.49 10.39 6.90
CA VAL A 90 -11.89 10.60 6.54
C VAL A 90 -12.81 10.00 7.61
N GLU A 91 -12.50 8.81 8.11
CA GLU A 91 -13.26 8.17 9.18
C GLU A 91 -13.19 8.98 10.49
N ALA A 92 -12.02 9.47 10.87
CA ALA A 92 -11.83 10.30 12.05
C ALA A 92 -12.64 11.62 11.96
N VAL A 93 -12.60 12.29 10.81
CA VAL A 93 -13.36 13.52 10.56
C VAL A 93 -14.87 13.25 10.59
N ALA A 94 -15.33 12.13 10.01
CA ALA A 94 -16.74 11.75 10.05
C ALA A 94 -17.22 11.51 11.48
N LYS A 95 -16.46 10.81 12.31
CA LYS A 95 -16.76 10.60 13.74
C LYS A 95 -16.82 11.91 14.52
N GLU A 96 -15.88 12.81 14.30
CA GLU A 96 -15.87 14.13 14.94
C GLU A 96 -17.09 14.95 14.55
N LYS A 97 -17.45 14.94 13.26
CA LYS A 97 -18.65 15.63 12.75
C LYS A 97 -19.94 15.09 13.37
N GLU A 98 -20.06 13.78 13.50
CA GLU A 98 -21.21 13.14 14.17
C GLU A 98 -21.28 13.53 15.65
N LEU A 99 -20.14 13.54 16.35
CA LEU A 99 -20.08 13.94 17.75
C LEU A 99 -20.47 15.41 17.95
N LEU A 100 -20.02 16.30 17.08
CA LEU A 100 -20.40 17.73 17.12
C LEU A 100 -21.88 17.90 16.83
N ALA A 101 -22.47 17.18 15.88
CA ALA A 101 -23.90 17.21 15.60
C ALA A 101 -24.71 16.72 16.80
N ALA A 102 -24.31 15.66 17.46
CA ALA A 102 -24.94 15.14 18.67
C ALA A 102 -24.88 16.16 19.83
N LYS A 103 -23.71 16.78 20.06
CA LYS A 103 -23.55 17.82 21.08
C LYS A 103 -24.43 19.02 20.80
N SER A 104 -24.54 19.49 19.55
CA SER A 104 -25.40 20.59 19.16
C SER A 104 -26.88 20.26 19.41
N ALA A 105 -27.34 19.08 19.01
CA ALA A 105 -28.70 18.63 19.24
C ALA A 105 -29.03 18.54 20.75
N MET A 106 -28.11 18.03 21.56
CA MET A 106 -28.30 18.01 23.03
C MET A 106 -28.36 19.42 23.63
N HIS A 107 -27.51 20.33 23.18
CA HIS A 107 -27.51 21.71 23.62
C HIS A 107 -28.81 22.41 23.28
N ASP A 108 -29.30 22.22 22.06
CA ASP A 108 -30.56 22.82 21.60
C ASP A 108 -31.76 22.26 22.38
N SER A 109 -31.80 20.97 22.64
CA SER A 109 -32.82 20.32 23.47
C SER A 109 -32.81 20.85 24.91
N LEU A 110 -31.61 20.99 25.50
CA LEU A 110 -31.47 21.54 26.84
C LEU A 110 -31.95 23.01 26.92
N ALA A 111 -31.58 23.81 25.94
CA ALA A 111 -32.02 25.21 25.85
C ALA A 111 -33.55 25.33 25.74
N ALA A 112 -34.18 24.49 24.91
CA ALA A 112 -35.63 24.41 24.79
C ALA A 112 -36.28 24.02 26.12
N SER A 113 -35.79 23.00 26.79
CA SER A 113 -36.29 22.55 28.10
C SER A 113 -36.19 23.64 29.17
N ILE A 114 -35.09 24.36 29.23
CA ILE A 114 -34.89 25.50 30.15
C ILE A 114 -35.90 26.61 29.85
N THR A 115 -36.13 26.93 28.59
CA THR A 115 -37.08 27.96 28.16
C THR A 115 -38.50 27.58 28.58
N VAL A 116 -38.95 26.37 28.30
CA VAL A 116 -40.28 25.86 28.70
C VAL A 116 -40.44 25.88 30.23
N THR A 117 -39.41 25.45 30.98
CA THR A 117 -39.43 25.45 32.44
C THR A 117 -39.53 26.88 33.00
N LYS A 118 -38.77 27.83 32.44
CA LYS A 118 -38.87 29.25 32.81
C LYS A 118 -40.24 29.83 32.57
N GLN A 119 -40.85 29.53 31.42
CA GLN A 119 -42.18 29.97 31.06
C GLN A 119 -43.24 29.41 32.03
N TYR A 120 -43.12 28.11 32.35
CA TYR A 120 -43.99 27.45 33.32
C TYR A 120 -43.89 28.10 34.72
N LEU A 121 -42.67 28.33 35.21
CA LEU A 121 -42.43 28.94 36.52
C LEU A 121 -42.87 30.42 36.58
N ALA A 122 -42.76 31.14 35.45
CA ALA A 122 -43.21 32.52 35.36
C ALA A 122 -44.73 32.66 35.24
N GLY A 123 -45.47 31.57 35.03
CA GLY A 123 -46.91 31.58 34.85
C GLY A 123 -47.40 32.17 33.52
N ASP A 124 -46.49 32.39 32.53
CA ASP A 124 -46.82 32.98 31.23
C ASP A 124 -47.52 31.98 30.29
N LEU A 125 -47.41 30.70 30.56
CA LEU A 125 -48.15 29.65 29.88
C LEU A 125 -49.32 29.23 30.77
N GLY A 126 -50.48 29.74 30.50
CA GLY A 126 -51.75 29.30 31.16
C GLY A 126 -51.91 27.80 30.90
N GLU A 127 -51.94 26.94 31.91
CA GLU A 127 -52.10 25.51 31.85
C GLU A 127 -51.10 24.82 30.91
N VAL A 128 -49.79 24.98 31.16
CA VAL A 128 -48.79 24.05 30.59
C VAL A 128 -48.95 22.74 31.33
N ASP A 129 -49.24 21.68 30.58
CA ASP A 129 -49.29 20.32 31.11
C ASP A 129 -47.95 19.94 31.69
N ALA A 130 -47.89 19.67 32.98
CA ALA A 130 -46.65 19.24 33.65
C ALA A 130 -46.01 17.99 33.00
N GLY A 131 -46.84 17.17 32.33
CA GLY A 131 -46.37 16.06 31.50
C GLY A 131 -45.49 16.48 30.33
N MET A 132 -45.72 17.63 29.73
CA MET A 132 -44.91 18.15 28.63
C MET A 132 -43.50 18.58 29.08
N VAL A 133 -43.39 19.21 30.26
CA VAL A 133 -42.10 19.57 30.87
C VAL A 133 -41.32 18.32 31.28
N LEU A 134 -41.98 17.32 31.84
CA LEU A 134 -41.36 16.05 32.21
C LEU A 134 -40.88 15.25 30.99
N GLN A 135 -41.59 15.28 29.86
CA GLN A 135 -41.22 14.64 28.62
C GLN A 135 -39.97 15.28 28.03
N GLU A 136 -39.86 16.59 27.99
CA GLU A 136 -38.68 17.31 27.54
C GLU A 136 -37.44 17.01 28.43
N LEU A 137 -37.64 16.98 29.75
CA LEU A 137 -36.58 16.64 30.70
C LEU A 137 -36.12 15.18 30.60
N SER A 138 -37.04 14.25 30.25
CA SER A 138 -36.71 12.84 30.06
C SER A 138 -35.81 12.57 28.85
N LEU A 139 -35.93 13.39 27.79
CA LEU A 139 -35.07 13.32 26.60
C LEU A 139 -33.59 13.69 26.89
N ILE A 140 -33.32 14.40 27.99
CA ILE A 140 -31.97 14.80 28.39
C ILE A 140 -31.25 13.66 29.10
N HIS A 141 -31.94 12.66 29.63
CA HIS A 141 -31.38 11.52 30.36
C HIS A 141 -31.07 10.29 29.50
N ILE A 142 -31.24 10.38 28.21
CA ILE A 142 -30.82 9.36 27.26
C ILE A 142 -29.49 9.78 26.63
#